data_a28807a802b54b39bc2d0b6d2b9a8950
#
_entry.id   a28807a802b54b39bc2d0b6d2b9a8950
#
_cell.length_a   1.000
_cell.length_b   1.000
_cell.length_c   1.000
_cell.angle_alpha   90.00
_cell.angle_beta   90.00
_cell.angle_gamma   90.00
#
_symmetry.space_group_name_H-M   'P 1'
#
loop_
_entity.id
_entity.type
_entity.pdbx_description
1 polymer ?
#
loop_
_entity_poly.entity_id
_entity_poly.type
_entity_poly.pdbx_seq_one_letter_code
_entity_poly.pdbx_strand_id
1 'polypeptide(L)'
;MNKIRVCAFLALVVFIGSVVTDMFSGFMDGWNEAGDQKDFHALPSVSLLVRADDTLPADTLISAAQDTPMYCNTSEVSVQGFRSTKWRWVSFLLFPAGLFALYGFYSVARLVLTATKGEVFVHKNVRRMRIFVYALISVSLLFELQQWGIYHDLASQVRLEGYEVLPYSFKYAWFNYMLLALFTEIFAIGVKIKEEQDLTAVSYTHLTLPTT
;
A
#
# COMPACT_ATOMS: atom_id res chain seq x y z
N MET A 1 2.63 -27.80 -15.96
CA MET A 1 1.54 -26.86 -16.30
C MET A 1 0.44 -26.77 -15.23
N ASN A 2 0.00 -27.88 -14.63
CA ASN A 2 -1.05 -27.85 -13.60
C ASN A 2 -0.66 -27.09 -12.33
N LYS A 3 0.61 -27.19 -11.86
CA LYS A 3 1.08 -26.50 -10.62
C LYS A 3 0.99 -24.98 -10.72
N ILE A 4 1.41 -24.42 -11.87
CA ILE A 4 1.35 -22.95 -12.09
C ILE A 4 -0.11 -22.46 -12.07
N ARG A 5 -1.02 -23.21 -12.72
CA ARG A 5 -2.46 -22.87 -12.72
C ARG A 5 -3.06 -22.89 -11.34
N VAL A 6 -2.72 -23.90 -10.53
CA VAL A 6 -3.20 -24.02 -9.15
C VAL A 6 -2.66 -22.88 -8.29
N CYS A 7 -1.36 -22.60 -8.35
CA CYS A 7 -0.77 -21.47 -7.62
C CYS A 7 -1.37 -20.13 -8.04
N ALA A 8 -1.58 -19.90 -9.35
CA ALA A 8 -2.18 -18.69 -9.86
C ALA A 8 -3.65 -18.53 -9.41
N PHE A 9 -4.41 -19.61 -9.39
CA PHE A 9 -5.79 -19.60 -8.89
C PHE A 9 -5.84 -19.33 -7.39
N LEU A 10 -5.00 -19.98 -6.58
CA LEU A 10 -4.92 -19.75 -5.15
C LEU A 10 -4.50 -18.28 -4.86
N ALA A 11 -3.48 -17.78 -5.56
CA ALA A 11 -3.05 -16.39 -5.42
C ALA A 11 -4.19 -15.41 -5.75
N LEU A 12 -4.97 -15.69 -6.79
CA LEU A 12 -6.11 -14.86 -7.17
C LEU A 12 -7.20 -14.88 -6.10
N VAL A 13 -7.53 -16.05 -5.55
CA VAL A 13 -8.55 -16.20 -4.49
C VAL A 13 -8.12 -15.46 -3.23
N VAL A 14 -6.88 -15.66 -2.79
CA VAL A 14 -6.33 -14.95 -1.61
C VAL A 14 -6.32 -13.44 -1.85
N PHE A 15 -5.88 -13.01 -3.02
CA PHE A 15 -5.84 -11.60 -3.39
C PHE A 15 -7.23 -10.94 -3.38
N ILE A 16 -8.22 -11.57 -4.05
CA ILE A 16 -9.59 -11.04 -4.06
C ILE A 16 -10.17 -11.04 -2.63
N GLY A 17 -9.94 -12.12 -1.87
CA GLY A 17 -10.37 -12.21 -0.47
C GLY A 17 -9.82 -11.07 0.37
N SER A 18 -8.51 -10.81 0.32
CA SER A 18 -7.88 -9.69 1.04
C SER A 18 -8.49 -8.35 0.64
N VAL A 19 -8.56 -8.07 -0.67
CA VAL A 19 -9.10 -6.79 -1.17
C VAL A 19 -10.55 -6.58 -0.71
N VAL A 20 -11.39 -7.61 -0.78
CA VAL A 20 -12.80 -7.51 -0.34
C VAL A 20 -12.88 -7.28 1.17
N THR A 21 -12.08 -7.99 1.96
CA THR A 21 -12.05 -7.84 3.41
C THR A 21 -11.60 -6.44 3.82
N ASP A 22 -10.50 -5.95 3.23
CA ASP A 22 -9.95 -4.63 3.54
C ASP A 22 -10.89 -3.50 3.10
N MET A 23 -11.53 -3.63 1.93
CA MET A 23 -12.53 -2.67 1.47
C MET A 23 -13.77 -2.65 2.37
N PHE A 24 -14.25 -3.82 2.80
CA PHE A 24 -15.41 -3.92 3.68
C PHE A 24 -15.10 -3.35 5.06
N SER A 25 -13.96 -3.68 5.64
CA SER A 25 -13.49 -3.11 6.91
C SER A 25 -13.39 -1.58 6.81
N GLY A 26 -12.65 -1.07 5.82
CA GLY A 26 -12.51 0.37 5.64
C GLY A 26 -13.82 1.11 5.38
N PHE A 27 -14.79 0.47 4.69
CA PHE A 27 -16.13 1.03 4.51
C PHE A 27 -16.90 1.09 5.83
N MET A 28 -16.88 0.00 6.62
CA MET A 28 -17.55 -0.06 7.92
C MET A 28 -16.98 0.93 8.91
N ASP A 29 -15.65 1.05 8.95
CA ASP A 29 -14.95 2.02 9.80
C ASP A 29 -15.34 3.45 9.41
N GLY A 30 -15.31 3.79 8.13
CA GLY A 30 -15.74 5.10 7.65
C GLY A 30 -17.24 5.38 7.88
N TRP A 31 -18.08 4.36 7.80
CA TRP A 31 -19.52 4.49 8.10
C TRP A 31 -19.77 4.77 9.58
N ASN A 32 -19.09 4.05 10.46
CA ASN A 32 -19.20 4.23 11.90
C ASN A 32 -18.65 5.61 12.32
N GLU A 33 -17.50 6.02 11.80
CA GLU A 33 -16.93 7.35 12.04
C GLU A 33 -17.88 8.47 11.58
N ALA A 34 -18.52 8.33 10.42
CA ALA A 34 -19.47 9.33 9.93
C ALA A 34 -20.73 9.43 10.78
N GLY A 35 -21.16 8.34 11.44
CA GLY A 35 -22.29 8.31 12.36
C GLY A 35 -22.01 8.98 13.71
N ASP A 36 -20.77 8.90 14.20
CA ASP A 36 -20.38 9.43 15.51
C ASP A 36 -19.88 10.90 15.46
N GLN A 37 -19.56 11.41 14.29
CA GLN A 37 -19.06 12.79 14.15
C GLN A 37 -20.21 13.81 14.26
N LYS A 38 -20.33 14.43 15.41
CA LYS A 38 -21.25 15.57 15.63
C LYS A 38 -20.77 16.88 14.99
N ASP A 39 -19.46 17.00 14.71
CA ASP A 39 -18.83 18.16 14.10
C ASP A 39 -18.13 17.79 12.80
N PHE A 40 -18.58 18.38 11.70
CA PHE A 40 -18.07 18.15 10.33
C PHE A 40 -16.58 18.52 10.13
N HIS A 41 -15.95 19.13 11.14
CA HIS A 41 -14.57 19.58 11.14
C HIS A 41 -13.64 18.73 12.01
N ALA A 42 -14.17 17.77 12.77
CA ALA A 42 -13.34 16.89 13.59
C ALA A 42 -12.56 15.91 12.72
N LEU A 43 -11.27 15.79 12.99
CA LEU A 43 -10.43 14.74 12.39
C LEU A 43 -10.70 13.41 13.09
N PRO A 44 -10.60 12.29 12.36
CA PRO A 44 -10.44 11.00 13.00
C PRO A 44 -9.23 11.04 13.94
N SER A 45 -9.25 10.20 14.97
CA SER A 45 -8.14 10.10 15.91
C SER A 45 -6.85 9.74 15.17
N VAL A 46 -5.80 10.51 15.41
CA VAL A 46 -4.47 10.28 14.83
C VAL A 46 -3.48 10.01 15.96
N SER A 47 -2.68 8.95 15.79
CA SER A 47 -1.62 8.64 16.74
C SER A 47 -0.43 9.54 16.49
N LEU A 48 -0.10 10.36 17.50
CA LEU A 48 1.15 11.11 17.56
C LEU A 48 2.21 10.27 18.26
N LEU A 49 3.39 10.19 17.65
CA LEU A 49 4.56 9.61 18.30
C LEU A 49 5.10 10.57 19.35
N VAL A 50 5.25 10.08 20.56
CA VAL A 50 5.71 10.89 21.69
C VAL A 50 6.88 10.22 22.39
N ARG A 51 7.73 11.03 23.01
CA ARG A 51 8.79 10.59 23.91
C ARG A 51 8.61 11.29 25.23
N ALA A 52 8.64 10.55 26.33
CA ALA A 52 8.65 11.14 27.66
C ALA A 52 9.91 12.00 27.83
N ASP A 53 9.75 13.18 28.43
CA ASP A 53 10.87 14.00 28.87
C ASP A 53 11.55 13.32 30.08
N ASP A 54 12.89 13.40 30.16
CA ASP A 54 13.69 12.78 31.24
C ASP A 54 13.29 13.27 32.63
N THR A 55 12.47 14.31 32.70
CA THR A 55 11.97 14.89 33.95
C THR A 55 10.74 14.18 34.54
N LEU A 56 10.06 13.34 33.77
CA LEU A 56 8.87 12.63 34.22
C LEU A 56 9.22 11.30 34.90
N PRO A 57 8.57 10.95 36.04
CA PRO A 57 8.63 9.60 36.53
C PRO A 57 7.98 8.65 35.48
N ALA A 58 8.61 7.50 35.26
CA ALA A 58 8.03 6.49 34.38
C ALA A 58 6.62 6.12 34.84
N ASP A 59 5.66 6.13 33.92
CA ASP A 59 4.30 5.69 34.22
C ASP A 59 4.33 4.24 34.72
N THR A 60 3.61 3.97 35.79
CA THR A 60 3.53 2.62 36.35
C THR A 60 2.14 2.05 36.13
N LEU A 61 2.10 0.88 35.50
CA LEU A 61 0.91 0.04 35.39
C LEU A 61 0.97 -1.06 36.46
N ILE A 62 -0.18 -1.45 36.98
CA ILE A 62 -0.27 -2.57 37.93
C ILE A 62 -0.54 -3.84 37.12
N SER A 63 0.31 -4.86 37.28
CA SER A 63 0.11 -6.16 36.67
C SER A 63 -1.13 -6.83 37.26
N ALA A 64 -2.11 -7.16 36.42
CA ALA A 64 -3.32 -7.88 36.86
C ALA A 64 -3.06 -9.31 37.38
N ALA A 65 -1.89 -9.88 37.05
CA ALA A 65 -1.56 -11.25 37.44
C ALA A 65 -0.76 -11.32 38.75
N GLN A 66 0.04 -10.29 39.06
CA GLN A 66 0.99 -10.32 40.19
C GLN A 66 0.84 -9.16 41.17
N ASP A 67 -0.05 -8.23 40.88
CA ASP A 67 -0.28 -7.00 41.66
C ASP A 67 1.01 -6.18 41.92
N THR A 68 1.97 -6.29 40.98
CA THR A 68 3.25 -5.61 41.02
C THR A 68 3.30 -4.45 40.06
N PRO A 69 3.96 -3.30 40.41
CA PRO A 69 4.11 -2.20 39.48
C PRO A 69 5.01 -2.59 38.30
N MET A 70 4.52 -2.34 37.09
CA MET A 70 5.25 -2.49 35.85
C MET A 70 5.54 -1.11 35.27
N TYR A 71 6.78 -0.87 34.89
CA TYR A 71 7.14 0.36 34.17
C TYR A 71 6.57 0.33 32.74
N CYS A 72 5.85 1.37 32.38
CA CYS A 72 5.39 1.54 31.00
C CYS A 72 6.01 2.80 30.39
N ASN A 73 6.21 2.78 29.10
CA ASN A 73 6.65 3.94 28.34
C ASN A 73 5.61 4.22 27.27
N THR A 74 4.99 5.40 27.37
CA THR A 74 4.00 5.83 26.37
C THR A 74 4.75 6.30 25.13
N SER A 75 4.62 5.56 24.03
CA SER A 75 5.25 5.87 22.73
C SER A 75 4.29 6.51 21.73
N GLU A 76 2.98 6.33 21.93
CA GLU A 76 1.94 6.87 21.06
C GLU A 76 0.77 7.42 21.87
N VAL A 77 0.30 8.60 21.47
CA VAL A 77 -0.90 9.23 22.03
C VAL A 77 -1.89 9.48 20.91
N SER A 78 -3.10 8.96 21.06
CA SER A 78 -4.18 9.18 20.09
C SER A 78 -4.85 10.51 20.39
N VAL A 79 -4.85 11.41 19.42
CA VAL A 79 -5.37 12.77 19.57
C VAL A 79 -6.42 13.03 18.49
N GLN A 80 -7.51 13.70 18.90
CA GLN A 80 -8.50 14.24 17.97
C GLN A 80 -8.31 15.77 17.89
N GLY A 81 -8.20 16.28 16.67
CA GLY A 81 -7.98 17.70 16.44
C GLY A 81 -8.85 18.26 15.30
N PHE A 82 -8.74 19.56 15.07
CA PHE A 82 -9.46 20.20 13.98
C PHE A 82 -8.67 20.11 12.66
N ARG A 83 -9.35 19.73 11.59
CA ARG A 83 -8.74 19.61 10.26
C ARG A 83 -8.47 20.97 9.66
N SER A 84 -7.23 21.24 9.31
CA SER A 84 -6.86 22.40 8.52
C SER A 84 -7.44 22.31 7.08
N THR A 85 -7.92 23.43 6.56
CA THR A 85 -8.46 23.52 5.20
C THR A 85 -7.41 23.21 4.14
N LYS A 86 -6.11 23.38 4.46
CA LYS A 86 -4.99 23.20 3.52
C LYS A 86 -4.91 21.77 2.95
N TRP A 87 -5.22 20.77 3.75
CA TRP A 87 -5.07 19.35 3.36
C TRP A 87 -6.31 18.75 2.69
N ARG A 88 -7.40 19.50 2.60
CA ARG A 88 -8.63 19.05 1.91
C ARG A 88 -8.39 18.75 0.43
N TRP A 89 -7.50 19.50 -0.22
CA TRP A 89 -7.18 19.28 -1.63
C TRP A 89 -6.54 17.92 -1.89
N VAL A 90 -5.69 17.43 -0.99
CA VAL A 90 -5.09 16.10 -1.10
C VAL A 90 -6.17 15.02 -1.08
N SER A 91 -7.20 15.19 -0.26
CA SER A 91 -8.34 14.24 -0.22
C SER A 91 -9.10 14.17 -1.56
N PHE A 92 -9.21 15.28 -2.30
CA PHE A 92 -9.80 15.25 -3.64
C PHE A 92 -8.93 14.49 -4.65
N LEU A 93 -7.60 14.54 -4.52
CA LEU A 93 -6.70 13.78 -5.37
C LEU A 93 -6.73 12.28 -5.08
N LEU A 94 -7.10 11.87 -3.88
CA LEU A 94 -7.22 10.46 -3.52
C LEU A 94 -8.34 9.77 -4.29
N PHE A 95 -9.41 10.47 -4.65
CA PHE A 95 -10.51 9.85 -5.40
C PHE A 95 -10.07 9.33 -6.79
N PRO A 96 -9.50 10.15 -7.70
CA PRO A 96 -9.01 9.65 -8.98
C PRO A 96 -7.85 8.65 -8.82
N ALA A 97 -6.99 8.81 -7.80
CA ALA A 97 -5.94 7.85 -7.50
C ALA A 97 -6.52 6.49 -7.07
N GLY A 98 -7.60 6.48 -6.29
CA GLY A 98 -8.34 5.26 -5.93
C GLY A 98 -8.91 4.55 -7.16
N LEU A 99 -9.50 5.29 -8.09
CA LEU A 99 -9.97 4.72 -9.37
C LEU A 99 -8.81 4.14 -10.19
N PHE A 100 -7.66 4.80 -10.18
CA PHE A 100 -6.45 4.29 -10.83
C PHE A 100 -5.92 3.02 -10.15
N ALA A 101 -6.00 2.94 -8.81
CA ALA A 101 -5.68 1.72 -8.07
C ALA A 101 -6.61 0.55 -8.46
N LEU A 102 -7.92 0.79 -8.52
CA LEU A 102 -8.89 -0.23 -8.95
C LEU A 102 -8.58 -0.75 -10.36
N TYR A 103 -8.20 0.16 -11.27
CA TYR A 103 -7.75 -0.24 -12.60
C TYR A 103 -6.44 -1.06 -12.56
N GLY A 104 -5.52 -0.71 -11.66
CA GLY A 104 -4.30 -1.48 -11.37
C GLY A 104 -4.62 -2.91 -10.93
N PHE A 105 -5.52 -3.08 -9.97
CA PHE A 105 -5.99 -4.38 -9.50
C PHE A 105 -6.66 -5.20 -10.61
N TYR A 106 -7.53 -4.58 -11.40
CA TYR A 106 -8.10 -5.22 -12.60
C TYR A 106 -7.01 -5.69 -13.56
N SER A 107 -5.96 -4.90 -13.76
CA SER A 107 -4.83 -5.23 -14.63
C SER A 107 -4.08 -6.47 -14.14
N VAL A 108 -3.85 -6.61 -12.82
CA VAL A 108 -3.23 -7.81 -12.23
C VAL A 108 -4.14 -9.03 -12.36
N ALA A 109 -5.43 -8.89 -12.08
CA ALA A 109 -6.36 -10.00 -12.26
C ALA A 109 -6.34 -10.53 -13.72
N ARG A 110 -6.31 -9.63 -14.69
CA ARG A 110 -6.18 -9.97 -16.12
C ARG A 110 -4.82 -10.61 -16.45
N LEU A 111 -3.74 -10.18 -15.79
CA LEU A 111 -2.41 -10.78 -15.94
C LEU A 111 -2.43 -12.22 -15.43
N VAL A 112 -2.96 -12.47 -14.23
CA VAL A 112 -3.07 -13.82 -13.66
C VAL A 112 -3.89 -14.72 -14.58
N LEU A 113 -5.04 -14.26 -15.07
CA LEU A 113 -5.88 -15.02 -16.00
C LEU A 113 -5.16 -15.34 -17.33
N THR A 114 -4.31 -14.43 -17.83
CA THR A 114 -3.53 -14.67 -19.05
C THR A 114 -2.40 -15.67 -18.77
N ALA A 115 -1.77 -15.60 -17.60
CA ALA A 115 -0.74 -16.55 -17.18
C ALA A 115 -1.28 -17.99 -17.04
N THR A 116 -2.54 -18.17 -16.59
CA THR A 116 -3.16 -19.51 -16.51
C THR A 116 -3.38 -20.14 -17.89
N LYS A 117 -3.47 -19.32 -18.96
CA LYS A 117 -3.57 -19.79 -20.35
C LYS A 117 -2.22 -20.16 -20.96
N GLY A 118 -1.12 -19.93 -20.25
CA GLY A 118 0.25 -20.20 -20.71
C GLY A 118 0.92 -19.01 -21.40
N GLU A 119 0.23 -17.91 -21.59
CA GLU A 119 0.77 -16.69 -22.20
C GLU A 119 1.38 -15.77 -21.13
N VAL A 120 2.48 -16.21 -20.50
CA VAL A 120 3.12 -15.45 -19.43
C VAL A 120 3.98 -14.31 -20.00
N PHE A 121 4.90 -14.67 -20.89
CA PHE A 121 5.89 -13.74 -21.46
C PHE A 121 5.38 -13.05 -22.71
N VAL A 122 4.52 -12.05 -22.51
CA VAL A 122 3.98 -11.21 -23.58
C VAL A 122 4.02 -9.73 -23.15
N HIS A 123 4.27 -8.83 -24.07
CA HIS A 123 4.34 -7.37 -23.85
C HIS A 123 3.10 -6.81 -23.13
N LYS A 124 1.94 -7.38 -23.38
CA LYS A 124 0.68 -7.01 -22.74
C LYS A 124 0.70 -7.20 -21.23
N ASN A 125 1.39 -8.25 -20.76
CA ASN A 125 1.52 -8.54 -19.33
C ASN A 125 2.54 -7.60 -18.65
N VAL A 126 3.61 -7.22 -19.32
CA VAL A 126 4.54 -6.18 -18.86
C VAL A 126 3.80 -4.87 -18.60
N ARG A 127 2.99 -4.42 -19.59
CA ARG A 127 2.19 -3.20 -19.43
C ARG A 127 1.23 -3.28 -18.25
N ARG A 128 0.57 -4.43 -18.04
CA ARG A 128 -0.34 -4.65 -16.92
C ARG A 128 0.38 -4.58 -15.56
N MET A 129 1.57 -5.18 -15.45
CA MET A 129 2.40 -5.10 -14.25
C MET A 129 2.81 -3.65 -13.96
N ARG A 130 3.30 -2.92 -14.96
CA ARG A 130 3.67 -1.51 -14.81
C ARG A 130 2.50 -0.66 -14.32
N ILE A 131 1.32 -0.80 -14.93
CA ILE A 131 0.11 -0.07 -14.51
C ILE A 131 -0.20 -0.36 -13.04
N PHE A 132 -0.16 -1.62 -12.62
CA PHE A 132 -0.42 -1.99 -11.24
C PHE A 132 0.59 -1.38 -10.27
N VAL A 133 1.89 -1.52 -10.56
CA VAL A 133 2.95 -1.01 -9.70
C VAL A 133 2.89 0.51 -9.59
N TYR A 134 2.72 1.23 -10.70
CA TYR A 134 2.62 2.68 -10.66
C TYR A 134 1.33 3.16 -9.99
N ALA A 135 0.23 2.43 -10.12
CA ALA A 135 -1.00 2.72 -9.39
C ALA A 135 -0.80 2.59 -7.88
N LEU A 136 -0.17 1.50 -7.41
CA LEU A 136 0.15 1.31 -5.99
C LEU A 136 1.06 2.41 -5.46
N ILE A 137 2.15 2.71 -6.16
CA ILE A 137 3.10 3.76 -5.76
C ILE A 137 2.39 5.11 -5.66
N SER A 138 1.59 5.46 -6.67
CA SER A 138 0.88 6.74 -6.71
C SER A 138 -0.10 6.90 -5.55
N VAL A 139 -0.89 5.87 -5.26
CA VAL A 139 -1.86 5.90 -4.15
C VAL A 139 -1.13 5.95 -2.81
N SER A 140 -0.10 5.11 -2.62
CA SER A 140 0.66 5.10 -1.38
C SER A 140 1.36 6.44 -1.12
N LEU A 141 1.89 7.09 -2.17
CA LEU A 141 2.50 8.42 -2.05
C LEU A 141 1.49 9.48 -1.63
N LEU A 142 0.28 9.46 -2.19
CA LEU A 142 -0.78 10.40 -1.83
C LEU A 142 -1.28 10.18 -0.41
N PHE A 143 -1.43 8.92 0.01
CA PHE A 143 -1.78 8.59 1.39
C PHE A 143 -0.70 9.03 2.37
N GLU A 144 0.57 8.77 2.07
CA GLU A 144 1.69 9.21 2.90
C GLU A 144 1.73 10.73 3.04
N LEU A 145 1.55 11.46 1.93
CA LEU A 145 1.50 12.91 1.93
C LEU A 145 0.33 13.44 2.76
N GLN A 146 -0.84 12.80 2.67
CA GLN A 146 -2.00 13.18 3.47
C GLN A 146 -1.74 12.92 4.97
N GLN A 147 -1.21 11.75 5.33
CA GLN A 147 -0.90 11.41 6.72
C GLN A 147 0.16 12.34 7.30
N TRP A 148 1.21 12.63 6.53
CA TRP A 148 2.23 13.60 6.92
C TRP A 148 1.62 14.99 7.19
N GLY A 149 0.75 15.45 6.32
CA GLY A 149 0.11 16.75 6.48
C GLY A 149 -0.81 16.83 7.70
N ILE A 150 -1.63 15.80 7.93
CA ILE A 150 -2.50 15.71 9.10
C ILE A 150 -1.68 15.63 10.39
N TYR A 151 -0.61 14.83 10.40
CA TYR A 151 0.29 14.70 11.52
C TYR A 151 0.91 16.05 11.91
N HIS A 152 1.43 16.78 10.92
CA HIS A 152 2.07 18.07 11.13
C HIS A 152 1.08 19.13 11.65
N ASP A 153 -0.14 19.16 11.10
CA ASP A 153 -1.19 20.07 11.57
C ASP A 153 -1.56 19.77 13.04
N LEU A 154 -1.74 18.49 13.38
CA LEU A 154 -2.07 18.09 14.76
C LEU A 154 -0.91 18.31 15.74
N ALA A 155 0.31 17.96 15.35
CA ALA A 155 1.49 18.19 16.19
C ALA A 155 1.67 19.68 16.56
N SER A 156 1.25 20.59 15.63
CA SER A 156 1.30 22.02 15.91
C SER A 156 0.21 22.54 16.87
N GLN A 157 -0.89 21.80 17.04
CA GLN A 157 -2.04 22.16 17.87
C GLN A 157 -1.95 21.61 19.29
N VAL A 158 -1.16 20.56 19.49
CA VAL A 158 -1.10 19.83 20.76
C VAL A 158 0.15 20.22 21.54
N ARG A 159 -0.04 20.54 22.81
CA ARG A 159 1.03 20.64 23.80
C ARG A 159 0.79 19.58 24.87
N LEU A 160 1.70 18.64 24.95
CA LEU A 160 1.66 17.59 25.96
C LEU A 160 2.68 17.94 27.07
N GLU A 161 2.19 18.11 28.31
CA GLU A 161 3.08 18.34 29.44
C GLU A 161 3.92 17.09 29.70
N GLY A 162 5.24 17.25 29.70
CA GLY A 162 6.19 16.17 29.95
C GLY A 162 6.44 15.21 28.81
N TYR A 163 5.91 15.48 27.61
CA TYR A 163 6.18 14.68 26.43
C TYR A 163 6.59 15.55 25.25
N GLU A 164 7.61 15.12 24.53
CA GLU A 164 8.02 15.71 23.26
C GLU A 164 7.36 14.96 22.10
N VAL A 165 6.73 15.69 21.20
CA VAL A 165 6.17 15.11 19.97
C VAL A 165 7.31 14.85 18.98
N LEU A 166 7.50 13.60 18.60
CA LEU A 166 8.53 13.19 17.66
C LEU A 166 8.14 13.57 16.22
N PRO A 167 9.13 13.72 15.32
CA PRO A 167 8.84 13.96 13.91
C PRO A 167 8.08 12.77 13.28
N TYR A 168 7.32 13.06 12.23
CA TYR A 168 6.57 12.04 11.49
C TYR A 168 7.50 10.93 10.96
N SER A 169 7.14 9.69 11.18
CA SER A 169 7.82 8.53 10.63
C SER A 169 7.01 7.97 9.46
N PHE A 170 7.69 7.68 8.37
CA PHE A 170 7.05 7.05 7.19
C PHE A 170 6.45 5.70 7.56
N LYS A 171 5.16 5.52 7.25
CA LYS A 171 4.41 4.30 7.60
C LYS A 171 4.52 3.22 6.54
N TYR A 172 4.72 3.59 5.27
CA TYR A 172 4.77 2.63 4.18
C TYR A 172 6.16 2.04 3.98
N ALA A 173 6.18 0.75 3.68
CA ALA A 173 7.41 0.04 3.35
C ALA A 173 7.84 0.33 1.90
N TRP A 174 8.37 1.52 1.64
CA TRP A 174 8.80 1.99 0.31
C TRP A 174 9.75 1.02 -0.38
N PHE A 175 10.57 0.30 0.39
CA PHE A 175 11.46 -0.74 -0.14
C PHE A 175 10.69 -1.82 -0.90
N ASN A 176 9.53 -2.25 -0.42
CA ASN A 176 8.71 -3.28 -1.09
C ASN A 176 8.17 -2.79 -2.44
N TYR A 177 7.79 -1.53 -2.55
CA TYR A 177 7.34 -0.94 -3.81
C TYR A 177 8.48 -0.82 -4.82
N MET A 178 9.68 -0.41 -4.37
CA MET A 178 10.88 -0.37 -5.21
C MET A 178 11.27 -1.76 -5.70
N LEU A 179 11.22 -2.76 -4.83
CA LEU A 179 11.49 -4.14 -5.18
C LEU A 179 10.48 -4.67 -6.22
N LEU A 180 9.20 -4.36 -6.06
CA LEU A 180 8.15 -4.74 -6.99
C LEU A 180 8.34 -4.07 -8.37
N ALA A 181 8.74 -2.79 -8.38
CA ALA A 181 9.08 -2.08 -9.61
C ALA A 181 10.29 -2.72 -10.31
N LEU A 182 11.34 -3.07 -9.56
CA LEU A 182 12.50 -3.77 -10.09
C LEU A 182 12.13 -5.11 -10.71
N PHE A 183 11.34 -5.94 -10.03
CA PHE A 183 10.87 -7.21 -10.59
C PHE A 183 10.06 -7.02 -11.88
N THR A 184 9.27 -5.96 -11.96
CA THR A 184 8.51 -5.63 -13.17
C THR A 184 9.43 -5.33 -14.35
N GLU A 185 10.52 -4.59 -14.13
CA GLU A 185 11.49 -4.29 -15.20
C GLU A 185 12.35 -5.51 -15.56
N ILE A 186 12.74 -6.36 -14.60
CA ILE A 186 13.41 -7.64 -14.88
C ILE A 186 12.49 -8.53 -15.75
N PHE A 187 11.20 -8.60 -15.43
CA PHE A 187 10.23 -9.33 -16.22
C PHE A 187 10.10 -8.76 -17.64
N ALA A 188 10.11 -7.44 -17.78
CA ALA A 188 10.09 -6.77 -19.09
C ALA A 188 11.30 -7.14 -19.97
N ILE A 189 12.50 -7.21 -19.36
CA ILE A 189 13.71 -7.66 -20.05
C ILE A 189 13.55 -9.14 -20.49
N GLY A 190 13.01 -9.99 -19.62
CA GLY A 190 12.76 -11.40 -19.94
C GLY A 190 11.80 -11.58 -21.14
N VAL A 191 10.77 -10.75 -21.22
CA VAL A 191 9.84 -10.74 -22.38
C VAL A 191 10.58 -10.35 -23.66
N LYS A 192 11.41 -9.31 -23.61
CA LYS A 192 12.19 -8.85 -24.75
C LYS A 192 13.16 -9.93 -25.27
N ILE A 193 13.90 -10.59 -24.37
CA ILE A 193 14.83 -11.67 -24.72
C ILE A 193 14.07 -12.83 -25.42
N LYS A 194 12.90 -13.19 -24.90
CA LYS A 194 12.08 -14.24 -25.51
C LYS A 194 11.64 -13.86 -26.93
N GLU A 195 11.17 -12.63 -27.15
CA GLU A 195 10.77 -12.17 -28.49
C GLU A 195 11.95 -12.18 -29.48
N GLU A 196 13.14 -11.80 -29.06
CA GLU A 196 14.36 -11.87 -29.87
C GLU A 196 14.74 -13.32 -30.25
N GLN A 197 14.58 -14.25 -29.29
CA GLN A 197 14.80 -15.69 -29.56
C GLN A 197 13.79 -16.27 -30.54
N ASP A 198 12.51 -15.93 -30.40
CA ASP A 198 11.46 -16.39 -31.30
C ASP A 198 11.70 -15.88 -32.73
N LEU A 199 12.15 -14.64 -32.91
CA LEU A 199 12.50 -14.08 -34.22
C LEU A 199 13.71 -14.78 -34.86
N THR A 200 14.77 -15.08 -34.08
CA THR A 200 15.94 -15.80 -34.60
C THR A 200 15.60 -17.23 -35.00
N ALA A 201 14.79 -17.93 -34.21
CA ALA A 201 14.35 -19.29 -34.54
C ALA A 201 13.60 -19.36 -35.88
N VAL A 202 12.73 -18.38 -36.16
CA VAL A 202 12.00 -18.30 -37.42
C VAL A 202 12.94 -18.06 -38.61
N SER A 203 13.96 -17.22 -38.45
CA SER A 203 14.94 -16.93 -39.49
C SER A 203 15.75 -18.16 -39.90
N TYR A 204 16.13 -19.00 -38.94
CA TYR A 204 16.86 -20.24 -39.26
C TYR A 204 16.02 -21.30 -39.96
N THR A 205 14.72 -21.43 -39.67
CA THR A 205 13.83 -22.38 -40.33
C THR A 205 13.61 -22.05 -41.80
N HIS A 206 13.63 -20.77 -42.17
CA HIS A 206 13.53 -20.35 -43.57
C HIS A 206 14.79 -20.60 -44.40
N LEU A 207 15.97 -20.64 -43.77
CA LEU A 207 17.25 -20.90 -44.44
C LEU A 207 17.53 -22.40 -44.69
N THR A 208 16.82 -23.29 -43.99
CA THR A 208 17.05 -24.74 -44.09
C THR A 208 16.01 -25.49 -44.94
N LEU A 209 15.08 -24.79 -45.59
CA LEU A 209 14.17 -25.43 -46.57
C LEU A 209 14.98 -25.77 -47.84
N PRO A 210 15.15 -27.07 -48.20
CA PRO A 210 15.79 -27.43 -49.45
C PRO A 210 14.94 -26.94 -50.62
N THR A 211 15.55 -26.17 -51.49
CA THR A 211 15.00 -25.89 -52.83
C THR A 211 15.01 -27.19 -53.62
N THR A 212 13.88 -27.89 -53.66
CA THR A 212 13.59 -28.96 -54.62
C THR A 212 12.91 -28.39 -55.83
#